data_a21e4f336fa3570bec36e3136bfe1572
#
_entry.id   a21e4f336fa3570bec36e3136bfe1572
#
_cell.length_a   1.000
_cell.length_b   1.000
_cell.length_c   1.000
_cell.angle_alpha   90.00
_cell.angle_beta   90.00
_cell.angle_gamma   90.00
#
_symmetry.space_group_name_H-M   'P 1'
#
loop_
_entity.id
_entity.type
_entity.pdbx_description
1 polymer ?
#
loop_
_entity_poly.entity_id
_entity_poly.type
_entity_poly.pdbx_seq_one_letter_code
_entity_poly.pdbx_strand_id
1 'polypeptide(L)'
;FYNHLKFDPKNPEWEDRDKLILSKGHASPGLFSNMAVAGYFEESQLDTLRQFGSKLQGHPDLKCPGVEFCGGSLGIGLSYSIGNALAAKLDQKDTHIFTVMGDGESDEGQVWEAAMTAAKYNVDNLTLILDRNFIQQDSYTEKIMPLDESLEGDQLSEMWKDASRWKTGDKWRSFGWNVIEVDGHR
;
A
#
# COMPACT_ATOMS: atom_id res chain seq x y z
N PHE A 1 9.60 5.74 -4.15
CA PHE A 1 9.91 6.17 -5.52
C PHE A 1 11.44 6.34 -5.70
N TYR A 2 12.03 7.43 -5.33
CA TYR A 2 13.28 7.97 -5.87
C TYR A 2 14.54 7.12 -5.66
N ASN A 3 14.60 6.27 -4.64
CA ASN A 3 15.82 5.55 -4.29
C ASN A 3 15.76 4.04 -4.58
N HIS A 4 14.57 3.49 -4.76
CA HIS A 4 14.40 2.03 -4.82
C HIS A 4 13.63 1.55 -6.03
N LEU A 5 12.61 2.30 -6.52
CA LEU A 5 11.87 1.86 -7.70
C LEU A 5 12.68 2.05 -8.97
N LYS A 6 12.69 1.02 -9.79
CA LYS A 6 13.16 1.04 -11.16
C LYS A 6 12.00 1.49 -12.06
N PHE A 7 12.02 2.75 -12.53
CA PHE A 7 10.96 3.33 -13.35
C PHE A 7 11.51 4.35 -14.36
N ASP A 8 10.73 4.63 -15.41
CA ASP A 8 10.98 5.71 -16.34
C ASP A 8 9.68 6.51 -16.55
N PRO A 9 9.58 7.76 -16.09
CA PRO A 9 8.37 8.56 -16.22
C PRO A 9 8.04 8.93 -17.67
N LYS A 10 9.04 8.88 -18.58
CA LYS A 10 8.85 9.13 -20.02
C LYS A 10 8.35 7.88 -20.75
N ASN A 11 8.51 6.71 -20.15
CA ASN A 11 8.01 5.44 -20.65
C ASN A 11 7.25 4.69 -19.53
N PRO A 12 6.07 5.20 -19.11
CA PRO A 12 5.30 4.63 -18.00
C PRO A 12 4.83 3.20 -18.26
N GLU A 13 4.80 2.77 -19.51
CA GLU A 13 4.43 1.40 -19.91
C GLU A 13 5.64 0.46 -20.05
N TRP A 14 6.84 0.89 -19.64
CA TRP A 14 8.01 0.02 -19.66
C TRP A 14 7.76 -1.28 -18.90
N GLU A 15 7.85 -2.41 -19.57
CA GLU A 15 7.43 -3.69 -19.03
C GLU A 15 8.28 -4.21 -17.86
N ASP A 16 9.59 -3.87 -17.85
CA ASP A 16 10.52 -4.35 -16.82
C ASP A 16 10.69 -3.37 -15.65
N ARG A 17 9.80 -2.38 -15.55
CA ARG A 17 9.77 -1.46 -14.41
C ARG A 17 9.28 -2.15 -13.16
N ASP A 18 9.66 -1.64 -12.00
CA ASP A 18 9.00 -1.95 -10.75
C ASP A 18 7.60 -1.33 -10.70
N LYS A 19 6.73 -1.91 -9.89
CA LYS A 19 5.34 -1.44 -9.77
C LYS A 19 5.04 -1.00 -8.35
N LEU A 20 4.40 0.16 -8.23
CA LEU A 20 3.87 0.66 -6.96
C LEU A 20 2.34 0.56 -6.98
N ILE A 21 1.80 -0.26 -6.09
CA ILE A 21 0.37 -0.48 -5.90
C ILE A 21 -0.08 0.29 -4.66
N LEU A 22 -0.87 1.36 -4.86
CA LEU A 22 -1.50 2.07 -3.75
C LEU A 22 -2.83 1.41 -3.41
N SER A 23 -2.82 0.44 -2.49
CA SER A 23 -4.01 -0.29 -2.05
C SER A 23 -4.96 0.61 -1.28
N LYS A 24 -4.44 1.45 -0.38
CA LYS A 24 -5.19 2.54 0.28
C LYS A 24 -5.48 3.71 -0.68
N GLY A 25 -6.37 3.47 -1.64
CA GLY A 25 -6.63 4.37 -2.76
C GLY A 25 -6.99 5.82 -2.38
N HIS A 26 -7.54 6.04 -1.18
CA HIS A 26 -7.85 7.36 -0.65
C HIS A 26 -6.61 8.25 -0.43
N ALA A 27 -5.41 7.65 -0.34
CA ALA A 27 -4.14 8.37 -0.27
C ALA A 27 -3.61 8.83 -1.65
N SER A 28 -4.45 8.82 -2.69
CA SER A 28 -4.14 9.25 -4.05
C SER A 28 -3.41 10.61 -4.13
N PRO A 29 -3.71 11.64 -3.29
CA PRO A 29 -2.96 12.89 -3.35
C PRO A 29 -1.46 12.70 -3.11
N GLY A 30 -1.09 11.81 -2.15
CA GLY A 30 0.30 11.48 -1.89
C GLY A 30 0.97 10.78 -3.07
N LEU A 31 0.27 9.82 -3.72
CA LEU A 31 0.77 9.18 -4.93
C LEU A 31 1.00 10.19 -6.04
N PHE A 32 0.00 11.01 -6.36
CA PHE A 32 0.08 11.98 -7.46
C PHE A 32 1.16 13.04 -7.23
N SER A 33 1.35 13.52 -6.00
CA SER A 33 2.44 14.45 -5.68
C SER A 33 3.80 13.83 -5.95
N ASN A 34 4.01 12.58 -5.54
CA ASN A 34 5.25 11.85 -5.83
C ASN A 34 5.44 11.62 -7.33
N MET A 35 4.38 11.29 -8.07
CA MET A 35 4.45 11.07 -9.52
C MET A 35 4.77 12.37 -10.27
N ALA A 36 4.20 13.52 -9.87
CA ALA A 36 4.51 14.81 -10.45
C ALA A 36 6.01 15.15 -10.26
N VAL A 37 6.51 15.05 -9.03
CA VAL A 37 7.94 15.29 -8.74
C VAL A 37 8.85 14.29 -9.47
N ALA A 38 8.38 13.05 -9.68
CA ALA A 38 9.09 12.04 -10.47
C ALA A 38 9.06 12.32 -11.99
N GLY A 39 8.23 13.25 -12.46
CA GLY A 39 8.16 13.69 -13.86
C GLY A 39 7.18 12.93 -14.75
N TYR A 40 6.19 12.22 -14.17
CA TYR A 40 5.12 11.57 -14.94
C TYR A 40 4.18 12.57 -15.61
N PHE A 41 3.98 13.72 -14.98
CA PHE A 41 3.18 14.84 -15.50
C PHE A 41 3.60 16.15 -14.82
N GLU A 42 3.18 17.28 -15.39
CA GLU A 42 3.51 18.61 -14.87
C GLU A 42 2.86 18.86 -13.50
N GLU A 43 3.60 19.47 -12.56
CA GLU A 43 3.12 19.76 -11.21
C GLU A 43 1.82 20.59 -11.19
N SER A 44 1.63 21.49 -12.17
CA SER A 44 0.40 22.28 -12.32
C SER A 44 -0.87 21.43 -12.49
N GLN A 45 -0.74 20.17 -12.90
CA GLN A 45 -1.88 19.26 -13.00
C GLN A 45 -2.43 18.86 -11.62
N LEU A 46 -1.63 18.98 -10.56
CA LEU A 46 -2.08 18.70 -9.18
C LEU A 46 -3.26 19.60 -8.78
N ASP A 47 -3.34 20.83 -9.31
CA ASP A 47 -4.44 21.75 -9.05
C ASP A 47 -5.79 21.25 -9.61
N THR A 48 -5.77 20.24 -10.48
CA THR A 48 -6.97 19.64 -11.06
C THR A 48 -7.49 18.43 -10.26
N LEU A 49 -6.90 18.12 -9.11
CA LEU A 49 -7.30 16.97 -8.29
C LEU A 49 -8.81 16.97 -8.02
N ARG A 50 -9.47 15.84 -8.31
CA ARG A 50 -10.93 15.64 -8.15
C ARG A 50 -11.82 16.55 -8.99
N GLN A 51 -11.27 17.31 -9.91
CA GLN A 51 -12.08 18.10 -10.84
C GLN A 51 -12.65 17.21 -11.95
N PHE A 52 -13.80 17.61 -12.47
CA PHE A 52 -14.42 16.91 -13.61
C PHE A 52 -13.49 16.91 -14.82
N GLY A 53 -13.28 15.73 -15.41
CA GLY A 53 -12.38 15.55 -16.57
C GLY A 53 -10.90 15.41 -16.24
N SER A 54 -10.49 15.64 -14.98
CA SER A 54 -9.11 15.39 -14.56
C SER A 54 -8.79 13.89 -14.52
N LYS A 55 -7.54 13.53 -14.81
CA LYS A 55 -7.02 12.18 -14.61
C LYS A 55 -6.68 11.91 -13.13
N LEU A 56 -6.57 12.98 -12.32
CA LEU A 56 -6.21 12.91 -10.90
C LEU A 56 -7.47 12.84 -10.06
N GLN A 57 -7.98 11.63 -9.88
CA GLN A 57 -9.22 11.38 -9.14
C GLN A 57 -8.98 11.10 -7.65
N GLY A 58 -10.05 11.07 -6.84
CA GLY A 58 -9.99 10.78 -5.41
C GLY A 58 -9.44 9.40 -5.06
N HIS A 59 -9.53 8.45 -5.99
CA HIS A 59 -8.81 7.18 -6.03
C HIS A 59 -8.03 7.10 -7.34
N PRO A 60 -6.84 6.48 -7.36
CA PRO A 60 -6.07 6.34 -8.60
C PRO A 60 -6.87 5.61 -9.68
N ASP A 61 -6.75 6.08 -10.92
CA ASP A 61 -7.38 5.50 -12.11
C ASP A 61 -6.29 5.22 -13.15
N LEU A 62 -6.37 4.10 -13.85
CA LEU A 62 -5.43 3.68 -14.89
C LEU A 62 -5.32 4.67 -16.07
N LYS A 63 -6.23 5.64 -16.17
CA LYS A 63 -6.13 6.74 -17.13
C LYS A 63 -4.98 7.71 -16.82
N CYS A 64 -4.48 7.70 -15.59
CA CYS A 64 -3.29 8.46 -15.21
C CYS A 64 -2.04 7.61 -15.53
N PRO A 65 -1.16 8.05 -16.45
CA PRO A 65 0.04 7.28 -16.81
C PRO A 65 0.90 6.96 -15.59
N GLY A 66 1.34 5.71 -15.46
CA GLY A 66 2.13 5.24 -14.32
C GLY A 66 1.33 4.79 -13.11
N VAL A 67 0.00 4.92 -13.12
CA VAL A 67 -0.88 4.30 -12.13
C VAL A 67 -1.06 2.83 -12.49
N GLU A 68 -0.72 1.96 -11.56
CA GLU A 68 -0.70 0.49 -11.75
C GLU A 68 -1.98 -0.20 -11.31
N PHE A 69 -2.78 0.45 -10.48
CA PHE A 69 -3.95 -0.15 -9.84
C PHE A 69 -5.08 0.87 -9.65
N CYS A 70 -6.26 0.50 -10.09
CA CYS A 70 -7.48 1.27 -9.84
C CYS A 70 -8.11 0.75 -8.53
N GLY A 71 -7.76 1.40 -7.42
CA GLY A 71 -8.15 0.98 -6.08
C GLY A 71 -9.29 1.81 -5.51
N GLY A 72 -10.35 1.16 -5.04
CA GLY A 72 -11.45 1.79 -4.30
C GLY A 72 -12.03 0.83 -3.28
N SER A 73 -12.01 -0.46 -3.58
CA SER A 73 -12.36 -1.52 -2.63
C SER A 73 -11.13 -1.91 -1.83
N LEU A 74 -11.24 -1.83 -0.50
CA LEU A 74 -10.15 -2.16 0.41
C LEU A 74 -9.78 -3.65 0.37
N GLY A 75 -8.53 -3.96 0.65
CA GLY A 75 -7.98 -5.32 0.74
C GLY A 75 -7.63 -5.98 -0.60
N ILE A 76 -8.09 -5.46 -1.75
CA ILE A 76 -7.85 -6.07 -3.05
C ILE A 76 -6.42 -5.83 -3.56
N GLY A 77 -5.82 -4.71 -3.21
CA GLY A 77 -4.52 -4.31 -3.74
C GLY A 77 -3.40 -5.31 -3.44
N LEU A 78 -3.41 -5.96 -2.28
CA LEU A 78 -2.42 -7.00 -1.94
C LEU A 78 -2.57 -8.23 -2.85
N SER A 79 -3.79 -8.70 -3.08
CA SER A 79 -4.05 -9.82 -3.99
C SER A 79 -3.61 -9.50 -5.42
N TYR A 80 -3.90 -8.28 -5.89
CA TYR A 80 -3.45 -7.78 -7.20
C TYR A 80 -1.92 -7.75 -7.30
N SER A 81 -1.25 -7.29 -6.24
CA SER A 81 0.21 -7.25 -6.15
C SER A 81 0.85 -8.64 -6.22
N ILE A 82 0.26 -9.60 -5.53
CA ILE A 82 0.73 -11.00 -5.56
C ILE A 82 0.60 -11.57 -6.99
N GLY A 83 -0.52 -11.29 -7.66
CA GLY A 83 -0.71 -11.70 -9.06
C GLY A 83 0.38 -11.14 -9.98
N ASN A 84 0.69 -9.84 -9.85
CA ASN A 84 1.78 -9.21 -10.62
C ASN A 84 3.15 -9.79 -10.28
N ALA A 85 3.44 -10.03 -9.00
CA ALA A 85 4.71 -10.60 -8.58
C ALA A 85 4.92 -12.02 -9.10
N LEU A 86 3.86 -12.85 -9.08
CA LEU A 86 3.89 -14.20 -9.65
C LEU A 86 4.03 -14.18 -11.17
N ALA A 87 3.34 -13.27 -11.87
CA ALA A 87 3.49 -13.09 -13.31
C ALA A 87 4.92 -12.72 -13.67
N ALA A 88 5.54 -11.76 -12.96
CA ALA A 88 6.93 -11.39 -13.18
C ALA A 88 7.89 -12.58 -12.99
N LYS A 89 7.66 -13.42 -11.98
CA LYS A 89 8.45 -14.66 -11.78
C LYS A 89 8.27 -15.66 -12.93
N LEU A 90 7.04 -15.85 -13.41
CA LEU A 90 6.77 -16.74 -14.54
C LEU A 90 7.46 -16.25 -15.81
N ASP A 91 7.46 -14.95 -16.04
CA ASP A 91 8.11 -14.30 -17.19
C ASP A 91 9.62 -14.13 -17.01
N GLN A 92 10.18 -14.59 -15.88
CA GLN A 92 11.61 -14.45 -15.53
C GLN A 92 12.08 -12.98 -15.53
N LYS A 93 11.21 -12.04 -15.14
CA LYS A 93 11.51 -10.62 -15.04
C LYS A 93 12.01 -10.26 -13.63
N ASP A 94 13.00 -9.37 -13.59
CA ASP A 94 13.54 -8.78 -12.34
C ASP A 94 12.67 -7.56 -11.92
N THR A 95 11.36 -7.75 -11.90
CA THR A 95 10.39 -6.75 -11.47
C THR A 95 10.04 -6.94 -10.00
N HIS A 96 10.18 -5.90 -9.21
CA HIS A 96 9.75 -5.87 -7.82
C HIS A 96 8.43 -5.12 -7.67
N ILE A 97 7.54 -5.64 -6.84
CA ILE A 97 6.24 -5.02 -6.57
C ILE A 97 6.27 -4.40 -5.17
N PHE A 98 5.89 -3.13 -5.08
CA PHE A 98 5.71 -2.42 -3.82
C PHE A 98 4.23 -2.14 -3.61
N THR A 99 3.71 -2.47 -2.45
CA THR A 99 2.30 -2.25 -2.10
C THR A 99 2.21 -1.39 -0.86
N VAL A 100 1.43 -0.31 -0.93
CA VAL A 100 1.13 0.53 0.24
C VAL A 100 -0.31 0.28 0.66
N MET A 101 -0.48 -0.21 1.87
CA MET A 101 -1.77 -0.63 2.45
C MET A 101 -2.02 0.09 3.78
N GLY A 102 -3.27 0.35 4.11
CA GLY A 102 -3.66 0.90 5.40
C GLY A 102 -3.88 -0.19 6.46
N ASP A 103 -3.76 0.17 7.73
CA ASP A 103 -4.02 -0.75 8.84
C ASP A 103 -5.51 -1.12 8.97
N GLY A 104 -6.43 -0.16 8.85
CA GLY A 104 -7.86 -0.45 8.79
C GLY A 104 -8.26 -1.31 7.58
N GLU A 105 -7.48 -1.27 6.50
CA GLU A 105 -7.65 -2.17 5.36
C GLU A 105 -7.33 -3.63 5.73
N SER A 106 -6.51 -3.86 6.74
CA SER A 106 -6.20 -5.22 7.24
C SER A 106 -7.38 -5.88 7.96
N ASP A 107 -8.47 -5.15 8.21
CA ASP A 107 -9.72 -5.73 8.73
C ASP A 107 -10.45 -6.56 7.66
N GLU A 108 -10.09 -6.38 6.38
CA GLU A 108 -10.63 -7.17 5.29
C GLU A 108 -10.04 -8.60 5.30
N GLY A 109 -10.90 -9.62 5.33
CA GLY A 109 -10.49 -11.04 5.40
C GLY A 109 -9.58 -11.45 4.24
N GLN A 110 -9.82 -10.92 3.04
CA GLN A 110 -9.01 -11.22 1.85
C GLN A 110 -7.54 -10.77 1.96
N VAL A 111 -7.22 -9.82 2.85
CA VAL A 111 -5.82 -9.44 3.13
C VAL A 111 -5.06 -10.63 3.73
N TRP A 112 -5.69 -11.34 4.65
CA TRP A 112 -5.09 -12.51 5.30
C TRP A 112 -5.04 -13.73 4.39
N GLU A 113 -6.05 -13.90 3.52
CA GLU A 113 -6.02 -14.91 2.45
C GLU A 113 -4.86 -14.64 1.47
N ALA A 114 -4.65 -13.38 1.12
CA ALA A 114 -3.53 -12.94 0.29
C ALA A 114 -2.19 -13.18 1.00
N ALA A 115 -2.09 -12.87 2.30
CA ALA A 115 -0.88 -13.08 3.09
C ALA A 115 -0.47 -14.56 3.10
N MET A 116 -1.42 -15.49 3.31
CA MET A 116 -1.17 -16.93 3.23
C MET A 116 -0.75 -17.36 1.81
N THR A 117 -1.36 -16.77 0.79
CA THR A 117 -1.05 -17.08 -0.62
C THR A 117 0.38 -16.67 -0.97
N ALA A 118 0.80 -15.47 -0.57
CA ALA A 118 2.14 -14.99 -0.81
C ALA A 118 3.21 -15.91 -0.17
N ALA A 119 2.97 -16.30 1.08
CA ALA A 119 3.85 -17.24 1.78
C ALA A 119 3.92 -18.62 1.09
N LYS A 120 2.75 -19.17 0.71
CA LYS A 120 2.66 -20.46 0.01
C LYS A 120 3.48 -20.48 -1.28
N TYR A 121 3.43 -19.43 -2.06
CA TYR A 121 4.10 -19.35 -3.36
C TYR A 121 5.48 -18.68 -3.30
N ASN A 122 5.98 -18.41 -2.09
CA ASN A 122 7.28 -17.78 -1.85
C ASN A 122 7.45 -16.51 -2.72
N VAL A 123 6.52 -15.56 -2.57
CA VAL A 123 6.51 -14.31 -3.34
C VAL A 123 7.52 -13.34 -2.74
N ASP A 124 8.81 -13.53 -3.05
CA ASP A 124 9.94 -12.78 -2.48
C ASP A 124 10.27 -11.48 -3.24
N ASN A 125 9.64 -11.27 -4.40
CA ASN A 125 9.71 -10.03 -5.18
C ASN A 125 8.56 -9.06 -4.87
N LEU A 126 8.02 -9.11 -3.66
CA LEU A 126 6.96 -8.25 -3.15
C LEU A 126 7.36 -7.64 -1.82
N THR A 127 7.22 -6.32 -1.70
CA THR A 127 7.32 -5.59 -0.44
C THR A 127 5.99 -4.93 -0.10
N LEU A 128 5.40 -5.32 1.02
CA LEU A 128 4.22 -4.65 1.57
C LEU A 128 4.64 -3.61 2.60
N ILE A 129 4.20 -2.38 2.41
CA ILE A 129 4.33 -1.28 3.36
C ILE A 129 2.97 -1.10 4.03
N LEU A 130 2.86 -1.55 5.26
CA LEU A 130 1.66 -1.36 6.07
C LEU A 130 1.76 -0.03 6.83
N ASP A 131 0.92 0.93 6.44
CA ASP A 131 0.81 2.20 7.15
C ASP A 131 -0.03 2.01 8.42
N ARG A 132 0.68 1.76 9.54
CA ARG A 132 0.09 1.55 10.85
C ARG A 132 -0.11 2.89 11.55
N ASN A 133 -1.09 3.65 11.10
CA ASN A 133 -1.41 4.96 11.64
C ASN A 133 -2.51 4.93 12.72
N PHE A 134 -3.05 3.76 13.04
CA PHE A 134 -4.10 3.51 14.06
C PHE A 134 -5.45 4.15 13.77
N ILE A 135 -5.67 4.70 12.56
CA ILE A 135 -6.90 5.41 12.20
C ILE A 135 -7.51 4.79 10.95
N GLN A 136 -8.78 4.52 11.00
CA GLN A 136 -9.61 4.20 9.84
C GLN A 136 -10.79 5.18 9.75
N GLN A 137 -11.63 5.03 8.71
CA GLN A 137 -12.66 6.02 8.37
C GLN A 137 -13.58 6.41 9.56
N ASP A 138 -14.03 5.43 10.33
CA ASP A 138 -15.06 5.64 11.35
C ASP A 138 -14.48 5.98 12.73
N SER A 139 -13.26 5.52 13.03
CA SER A 139 -12.59 5.75 14.32
C SER A 139 -11.17 5.19 14.29
N TYR A 140 -10.60 5.00 15.47
CA TYR A 140 -9.34 4.28 15.64
C TYR A 140 -9.50 2.79 15.31
N THR A 141 -8.52 2.21 14.62
CA THR A 141 -8.51 0.79 14.22
C THR A 141 -8.73 -0.13 15.42
N GLU A 142 -8.04 0.13 16.53
CA GLU A 142 -8.15 -0.67 17.75
C GLU A 142 -9.51 -0.59 18.46
N LYS A 143 -10.31 0.42 18.11
CA LYS A 143 -11.68 0.57 18.63
C LYS A 143 -12.71 -0.13 17.76
N ILE A 144 -12.47 -0.19 16.47
CA ILE A 144 -13.42 -0.77 15.50
C ILE A 144 -13.18 -2.28 15.36
N MET A 145 -11.99 -2.66 14.90
CA MET A 145 -11.55 -4.06 14.82
C MET A 145 -10.05 -4.13 15.12
N PRO A 146 -9.68 -4.55 16.33
CA PRO A 146 -8.31 -4.39 16.80
C PRO A 146 -7.33 -5.31 16.10
N LEU A 147 -6.27 -4.73 15.55
CA LEU A 147 -5.11 -5.46 15.05
C LEU A 147 -4.16 -5.87 16.17
N ASP A 148 -4.02 -5.08 17.21
CA ASP A 148 -3.16 -5.34 18.35
C ASP A 148 -3.99 -5.78 19.56
N GLU A 149 -4.74 -4.87 20.18
CA GLU A 149 -5.62 -5.19 21.30
C GLU A 149 -6.86 -4.27 21.29
N SER A 150 -7.96 -4.76 21.83
CA SER A 150 -9.18 -3.95 21.99
C SER A 150 -8.97 -2.87 23.03
N LEU A 151 -9.24 -1.62 22.66
CA LEU A 151 -9.06 -0.47 23.51
C LEU A 151 -10.37 0.31 23.69
N GLU A 152 -10.58 0.78 24.92
CA GLU A 152 -11.71 1.64 25.26
C GLU A 152 -11.21 3.00 25.77
N GLY A 153 -11.95 4.06 25.40
CA GLY A 153 -11.68 5.43 25.88
C GLY A 153 -10.31 5.98 25.48
N ASP A 154 -9.60 6.57 26.45
CA ASP A 154 -8.32 7.26 26.22
C ASP A 154 -7.09 6.33 26.17
N GLN A 155 -7.29 5.02 26.25
CA GLN A 155 -6.18 4.05 26.26
C GLN A 155 -5.33 4.06 24.99
N LEU A 156 -5.86 4.57 23.87
CA LEU A 156 -5.13 4.73 22.62
C LEU A 156 -3.88 5.59 22.77
N SER A 157 -3.97 6.67 23.55
CA SER A 157 -2.83 7.56 23.77
C SER A 157 -1.69 6.86 24.53
N GLU A 158 -2.01 5.86 25.32
CA GLU A 158 -1.03 5.05 26.04
C GLU A 158 -0.41 3.98 25.13
N MET A 159 -1.20 3.37 24.24
CA MET A 159 -0.72 2.36 23.30
C MET A 159 0.34 2.91 22.35
N TRP A 160 0.19 4.15 21.89
CA TRP A 160 1.18 4.78 20.99
C TRP A 160 2.55 4.97 21.64
N LYS A 161 2.58 5.06 22.97
CA LYS A 161 3.80 5.25 23.74
C LYS A 161 4.51 3.94 24.08
N ASP A 162 3.81 2.84 23.98
CA ASP A 162 4.31 1.52 24.38
C ASP A 162 4.30 0.53 23.21
N ALA A 163 5.40 0.50 22.46
CA ALA A 163 5.58 -0.41 21.33
C ALA A 163 5.53 -1.90 21.70
N SER A 164 5.71 -2.26 22.98
CA SER A 164 5.60 -3.66 23.45
C SER A 164 4.17 -4.21 23.32
N ARG A 165 3.19 -3.34 23.17
CA ARG A 165 1.78 -3.69 22.95
C ARG A 165 1.43 -3.94 21.48
N TRP A 166 2.33 -3.59 20.56
CA TRP A 166 2.09 -3.75 19.14
C TRP A 166 2.31 -5.20 18.71
N LYS A 167 1.27 -5.84 18.22
CA LYS A 167 1.24 -7.26 17.81
C LYS A 167 0.94 -7.46 16.33
N THR A 168 0.65 -6.38 15.62
CA THR A 168 0.34 -6.44 14.19
C THR A 168 1.47 -7.12 13.41
N GLY A 169 2.73 -6.79 13.70
CA GLY A 169 3.88 -7.44 13.10
C GLY A 169 3.94 -8.95 13.35
N ASP A 170 3.56 -9.40 14.55
CA ASP A 170 3.55 -10.82 14.89
C ASP A 170 2.47 -11.59 14.12
N LYS A 171 1.32 -10.97 13.85
CA LYS A 171 0.31 -11.55 12.96
C LYS A 171 0.88 -11.83 11.58
N TRP A 172 1.56 -10.85 10.97
CA TRP A 172 2.21 -11.02 9.66
C TRP A 172 3.32 -12.09 9.71
N ARG A 173 4.14 -12.12 10.75
CA ARG A 173 5.16 -13.16 10.95
C ARG A 173 4.54 -14.55 11.04
N SER A 174 3.37 -14.67 11.69
CA SER A 174 2.67 -15.96 11.82
C SER A 174 2.15 -16.50 10.49
N PHE A 175 1.93 -15.63 9.50
CA PHE A 175 1.62 -16.00 8.12
C PHE A 175 2.87 -16.24 7.25
N GLY A 176 4.07 -16.21 7.83
CA GLY A 176 5.32 -16.51 7.13
C GLY A 176 6.00 -15.31 6.47
N TRP A 177 5.61 -14.10 6.80
CA TRP A 177 6.24 -12.88 6.28
C TRP A 177 7.48 -12.49 7.08
N ASN A 178 8.50 -11.98 6.38
CA ASN A 178 9.60 -11.26 7.02
C ASN A 178 9.14 -9.83 7.33
N VAL A 179 9.13 -9.44 8.60
CA VAL A 179 8.57 -8.16 9.06
C VAL A 179 9.65 -7.29 9.66
N ILE A 180 9.75 -6.07 9.15
CA ILE A 180 10.58 -5.00 9.69
C ILE A 180 9.66 -3.89 10.17
N GLU A 181 9.79 -3.49 11.42
CA GLU A 181 9.04 -2.41 12.02
C GLU A 181 9.91 -1.15 12.08
N VAL A 182 9.37 -0.05 11.59
CA VAL A 182 10.08 1.24 11.53
C VAL A 182 9.18 2.35 12.05
N ASP A 183 9.79 3.34 12.70
CA ASP A 183 9.13 4.58 13.07
C ASP A 183 9.06 5.48 11.82
N GLY A 184 7.88 5.66 11.25
CA GLY A 184 7.66 6.46 10.04
C GLY A 184 7.89 7.97 10.23
N HIS A 185 8.17 8.42 11.45
CA HIS A 185 8.42 9.84 11.79
C HIS A 185 9.90 10.15 12.06
N ARG A 186 10.82 9.20 11.85
CA ARG A 186 12.25 9.35 12.10
C ARG A 186 13.09 9.09 10.86
#